data_52603dc80a07a2a0ce2f57a067fe1017
#
_entry.id   52603dc80a07a2a0ce2f57a067fe1017
#
_cell.length_a   1.000
_cell.length_b   1.000
_cell.length_c   1.000
_cell.angle_alpha   90.00
_cell.angle_beta   90.00
_cell.angle_gamma   90.00
#
_symmetry.space_group_name_H-M   'P 1'
#
loop_
_entity.id
_entity.type
_entity.pdbx_description
1 polymer ?
#
loop_
_entity_poly.entity_id
_entity_poly.type
_entity_poly.pdbx_seq_one_letter_code
_entity_poly.pdbx_strand_id
1 'polypeptide(L)'
;MSSERNPDSMITKLSKTFIVKEKQTAIEMKSGDLAVLATPALVAMLEETAKDSILELLTEGETTVGIEVNLKHVRPSRISEEIQCEAELIEQTKNILRFTLKALEGETIIAEGTHRRAIVNSEKFMAKLAK
;
A
#
# COMPACT_ATOMS: atom_id res chain seq x y z
N MET A 1 8.59 -11.69 -27.80
CA MET A 1 8.51 -10.99 -26.52
C MET A 1 7.80 -11.83 -25.48
N SER A 2 8.40 -11.95 -24.35
CA SER A 2 7.82 -12.73 -23.28
C SER A 2 6.57 -12.07 -22.74
N SER A 3 5.57 -12.87 -22.43
CA SER A 3 4.38 -12.39 -21.73
C SER A 3 4.54 -12.53 -20.24
N GLU A 4 5.71 -12.99 -19.79
CA GLU A 4 5.96 -13.17 -18.38
C GLU A 4 6.10 -11.84 -17.66
N ARG A 5 5.69 -11.85 -16.41
CA ARG A 5 5.89 -10.71 -15.54
C ARG A 5 7.35 -10.65 -15.15
N ASN A 6 7.95 -9.50 -15.37
CA ASN A 6 9.36 -9.33 -15.08
C ASN A 6 9.56 -8.00 -14.35
N PRO A 7 9.68 -8.04 -13.02
CA PRO A 7 9.85 -6.81 -12.24
C PRO A 7 11.06 -5.98 -12.66
N ASP A 8 12.10 -6.61 -13.20
CA ASP A 8 13.29 -5.88 -13.59
C ASP A 8 13.09 -5.03 -14.83
N SER A 9 12.06 -5.32 -15.66
CA SER A 9 11.79 -4.57 -16.88
C SER A 9 10.56 -3.68 -16.74
N MET A 10 9.97 -3.57 -15.55
CA MET A 10 8.75 -2.82 -15.29
C MET A 10 9.01 -1.76 -14.23
N ILE A 11 8.10 -0.78 -14.16
CA ILE A 11 8.12 0.17 -13.04
C ILE A 11 7.63 -0.58 -11.81
N THR A 12 8.53 -0.77 -10.87
CA THR A 12 8.20 -1.55 -9.67
C THR A 12 8.25 -0.71 -8.41
N LYS A 13 8.51 0.57 -8.53
CA LYS A 13 8.53 1.50 -7.41
C LYS A 13 7.65 2.68 -7.73
N LEU A 14 6.87 3.12 -6.76
CA LEU A 14 5.99 4.27 -6.93
C LEU A 14 5.99 5.10 -5.67
N SER A 15 5.92 6.42 -5.85
CA SER A 15 5.74 7.36 -4.75
C SER A 15 4.43 8.10 -4.99
N LYS A 16 3.63 8.23 -3.94
CA LYS A 16 2.38 9.00 -3.99
C LYS A 16 2.34 9.92 -2.78
N THR A 17 1.83 11.12 -2.96
CA THR A 17 1.73 12.11 -1.88
C THR A 17 0.29 12.22 -1.43
N PHE A 18 0.09 12.20 -0.13
CA PHE A 18 -1.21 12.31 0.51
C PHE A 18 -1.18 13.46 1.51
N ILE A 19 -2.32 14.08 1.73
CA ILE A 19 -2.48 15.12 2.75
C ILE A 19 -3.27 14.49 3.90
N VAL A 20 -2.78 14.63 5.12
CA VAL A 20 -3.48 14.11 6.29
C VAL A 20 -4.79 14.89 6.49
N LYS A 21 -5.91 14.20 6.49
CA LYS A 21 -7.23 14.79 6.65
C LYS A 21 -7.76 14.51 8.05
N GLU A 22 -8.68 15.35 8.50
CA GLU A 22 -9.25 15.21 9.84
C GLU A 22 -9.82 13.81 10.09
N LYS A 23 -10.55 13.27 9.11
CA LYS A 23 -11.16 11.95 9.27
C LYS A 23 -10.15 10.81 9.34
N GLN A 24 -8.88 11.10 9.06
CA GLN A 24 -7.81 10.10 9.10
C GLN A 24 -7.03 10.13 10.40
N THR A 25 -7.47 10.95 11.37
CA THR A 25 -6.79 11.01 12.65
C THR A 25 -7.16 9.82 13.53
N ALA A 26 -6.28 9.52 14.46
CA ALA A 26 -6.49 8.40 15.38
C ALA A 26 -7.78 8.58 16.18
N ILE A 27 -8.08 9.80 16.60
CA ILE A 27 -9.28 10.06 17.37
C ILE A 27 -10.54 9.82 16.55
N GLU A 28 -10.55 10.25 15.28
CA GLU A 28 -11.71 10.05 14.40
C GLU A 28 -11.90 8.59 14.02
N MET A 29 -10.81 7.87 13.84
CA MET A 29 -10.86 6.46 13.46
C MET A 29 -10.95 5.54 14.67
N LYS A 30 -10.95 6.11 15.87
CA LYS A 30 -11.07 5.36 17.12
C LYS A 30 -9.93 4.37 17.33
N SER A 31 -8.77 4.69 16.75
CA SER A 31 -7.57 3.89 16.92
C SER A 31 -6.61 4.51 17.92
N GLY A 32 -7.00 5.65 18.52
CA GLY A 32 -6.22 6.34 19.53
C GLY A 32 -7.00 7.55 20.01
N ASP A 33 -6.37 8.38 20.81
CA ASP A 33 -7.05 9.49 21.47
C ASP A 33 -6.54 10.86 21.05
N LEU A 34 -5.69 10.92 20.02
CA LEU A 34 -5.05 12.17 19.62
C LEU A 34 -5.35 12.48 18.16
N ALA A 35 -5.28 13.76 17.81
CA ALA A 35 -5.57 14.23 16.46
C ALA A 35 -4.31 14.18 15.59
N VAL A 36 -3.77 13.00 15.41
CA VAL A 36 -2.61 12.73 14.57
C VAL A 36 -2.99 11.64 13.57
N LEU A 37 -2.23 11.52 12.49
CA LEU A 37 -2.48 10.50 11.47
C LEU A 37 -2.57 9.13 12.11
N ALA A 38 -3.69 8.45 11.92
CA ALA A 38 -3.91 7.12 12.46
C ALA A 38 -3.08 6.09 11.71
N THR A 39 -2.54 5.11 12.44
CA THR A 39 -1.79 4.03 11.81
C THR A 39 -2.61 3.31 10.72
N PRO A 40 -3.89 2.94 10.97
CA PRO A 40 -4.66 2.31 9.89
C PRO A 40 -4.86 3.20 8.66
N ALA A 41 -4.95 4.52 8.84
CA ALA A 41 -5.05 5.42 7.69
C ALA A 41 -3.75 5.41 6.89
N LEU A 42 -2.61 5.41 7.58
CA LEU A 42 -1.31 5.34 6.92
C LEU A 42 -1.15 4.02 6.19
N VAL A 43 -1.59 2.93 6.79
CA VAL A 43 -1.58 1.61 6.12
C VAL A 43 -2.36 1.70 4.82
N ALA A 44 -3.55 2.31 4.84
CA ALA A 44 -4.36 2.43 3.62
C ALA A 44 -3.64 3.24 2.54
N MET A 45 -2.96 4.32 2.92
CA MET A 45 -2.18 5.12 1.97
C MET A 45 -1.06 4.29 1.33
N LEU A 46 -0.37 3.49 2.14
CA LEU A 46 0.73 2.66 1.65
C LEU A 46 0.20 1.50 0.81
N GLU A 47 -0.93 0.92 1.18
CA GLU A 47 -1.54 -0.14 0.37
C GLU A 47 -1.98 0.40 -0.99
N GLU A 48 -2.54 1.60 -1.03
CA GLU A 48 -2.92 2.21 -2.29
C GLU A 48 -1.70 2.40 -3.18
N THR A 49 -0.60 2.87 -2.60
CA THR A 49 0.65 3.08 -3.33
C THR A 49 1.18 1.77 -3.90
N ALA A 50 1.19 0.71 -3.08
CA ALA A 50 1.66 -0.60 -3.52
C ALA A 50 0.76 -1.16 -4.63
N LYS A 51 -0.56 -1.06 -4.43
CA LYS A 51 -1.53 -1.52 -5.42
C LYS A 51 -1.31 -0.85 -6.77
N ASP A 52 -1.10 0.46 -6.74
CA ASP A 52 -0.92 1.22 -7.98
C ASP A 52 0.44 0.98 -8.61
N SER A 53 1.45 0.60 -7.84
CA SER A 53 2.81 0.46 -8.34
C SER A 53 2.96 -0.72 -9.32
N ILE A 54 2.03 -1.66 -9.30
CA ILE A 54 2.16 -2.89 -10.12
C ILE A 54 1.02 -3.04 -11.13
N LEU A 55 0.32 -1.96 -11.46
CA LEU A 55 -0.79 -2.06 -12.39
C LEU A 55 -0.36 -2.63 -13.74
N GLU A 56 0.86 -2.35 -14.17
CA GLU A 56 1.35 -2.84 -15.46
C GLU A 56 1.62 -4.34 -15.46
N LEU A 57 1.69 -4.97 -14.30
CA LEU A 57 1.88 -6.42 -14.22
C LEU A 57 0.59 -7.20 -14.38
N LEU A 58 -0.55 -6.52 -14.28
CA LEU A 58 -1.84 -7.20 -14.26
C LEU A 58 -2.40 -7.35 -15.67
N THR A 59 -3.10 -8.45 -15.89
CA THR A 59 -3.83 -8.65 -17.14
C THR A 59 -5.30 -8.38 -16.91
N GLU A 60 -6.07 -8.37 -18.00
CA GLU A 60 -7.49 -8.03 -17.91
C GLU A 60 -8.21 -8.95 -16.92
N GLY A 61 -9.04 -8.36 -16.07
CA GLY A 61 -9.80 -9.11 -15.07
C GLY A 61 -9.05 -9.36 -13.78
N GLU A 62 -7.75 -9.02 -13.74
CA GLU A 62 -6.95 -9.22 -12.53
C GLU A 62 -6.90 -7.98 -11.66
N THR A 63 -6.81 -8.20 -10.37
CA THR A 63 -6.52 -7.16 -9.38
C THR A 63 -5.67 -7.78 -8.28
N THR A 64 -5.36 -7.00 -7.26
CA THR A 64 -4.65 -7.55 -6.11
C THR A 64 -5.44 -7.27 -4.84
N VAL A 65 -5.26 -8.16 -3.87
CA VAL A 65 -5.80 -7.96 -2.53
C VAL A 65 -4.63 -7.99 -1.55
N GLY A 66 -4.70 -7.14 -0.52
CA GLY A 66 -3.68 -7.13 0.52
C GLY A 66 -3.84 -8.33 1.42
N ILE A 67 -2.73 -9.00 1.73
CA ILE A 67 -2.78 -10.19 2.58
C ILE A 67 -1.90 -10.07 3.82
N GLU A 68 -0.99 -9.11 3.86
CA GLU A 68 -0.13 -8.95 5.02
C GLU A 68 0.48 -7.55 5.01
N VAL A 69 0.49 -6.90 6.18
CA VAL A 69 1.22 -5.64 6.37
C VAL A 69 1.96 -5.75 7.69
N ASN A 70 3.25 -5.43 7.65
CA ASN A 70 4.07 -5.33 8.84
C ASN A 70 4.69 -3.95 8.82
N LEU A 71 4.16 -3.05 9.64
CA LEU A 71 4.54 -1.63 9.58
C LEU A 71 4.92 -1.13 10.96
N LYS A 72 6.00 -0.36 11.02
CA LYS A 72 6.36 0.37 12.21
C LYS A 72 6.13 1.84 11.94
N HIS A 73 5.18 2.43 12.66
CA HIS A 73 4.79 3.83 12.53
C HIS A 73 5.49 4.56 13.69
N VAL A 74 6.63 5.18 13.38
CA VAL A 74 7.55 5.63 14.41
C VAL A 74 7.47 7.11 14.74
N ARG A 75 6.78 7.92 13.92
CA ARG A 75 6.61 9.34 14.18
C ARG A 75 5.20 9.78 13.83
N PRO A 76 4.61 10.69 14.62
CA PRO A 76 3.25 11.18 14.33
C PRO A 76 3.29 12.25 13.25
N SER A 77 2.13 12.49 12.63
CA SER A 77 1.94 13.56 11.66
C SER A 77 0.65 14.28 11.96
N ARG A 78 0.64 15.60 11.75
CA ARG A 78 -0.53 16.43 12.02
C ARG A 78 -1.45 16.49 10.82
N ILE A 79 -2.67 16.94 11.07
CA ILE A 79 -3.61 17.26 9.98
C ILE A 79 -2.94 18.28 9.05
N SER A 80 -3.16 18.11 7.76
CA SER A 80 -2.66 18.98 6.67
C SER A 80 -1.20 18.74 6.29
N GLU A 81 -0.49 17.89 7.02
CA GLU A 81 0.87 17.56 6.61
C GLU A 81 0.85 16.67 5.38
N GLU A 82 1.89 16.81 4.54
CA GLU A 82 2.05 15.98 3.36
C GLU A 82 2.83 14.73 3.71
N ILE A 83 2.30 13.59 3.32
CA ILE A 83 2.96 12.30 3.55
C ILE A 83 3.30 11.72 2.18
N GLN A 84 4.58 11.44 1.96
CA GLN A 84 5.02 10.78 0.74
C GLN A 84 5.14 9.29 1.04
N CYS A 85 4.33 8.50 0.34
CA CYS A 85 4.32 7.05 0.50
C CYS A 85 5.08 6.42 -0.66
N GLU A 86 5.95 5.48 -0.34
CA GLU A 86 6.73 4.75 -1.35
C GLU A 86 6.49 3.27 -1.18
N ALA A 87 6.32 2.58 -2.31
CA ALA A 87 6.20 1.14 -2.32
C ALA A 87 7.08 0.61 -3.43
N GLU A 88 7.83 -0.43 -3.14
CA GLU A 88 8.70 -1.05 -4.13
C GLU A 88 8.49 -2.55 -4.11
N LEU A 89 8.18 -3.11 -5.28
CA LEU A 89 8.06 -4.56 -5.42
C LEU A 89 9.46 -5.16 -5.37
N ILE A 90 9.67 -6.10 -4.44
CA ILE A 90 10.97 -6.71 -4.27
C ILE A 90 10.98 -8.18 -4.64
N GLU A 91 9.81 -8.81 -4.77
CA GLU A 91 9.74 -10.22 -5.07
C GLU A 91 8.37 -10.58 -5.61
N GLN A 92 8.34 -11.45 -6.61
CA GLN A 92 7.10 -12.04 -7.07
C GLN A 92 7.30 -13.55 -7.15
N THR A 93 6.46 -14.28 -6.42
CA THR A 93 6.47 -15.74 -6.45
C THR A 93 5.07 -16.18 -6.82
N LYS A 94 4.89 -16.66 -8.04
CA LYS A 94 3.58 -17.01 -8.57
C LYS A 94 2.67 -15.77 -8.48
N ASN A 95 1.57 -15.86 -7.75
CA ASN A 95 0.62 -14.76 -7.63
C ASN A 95 0.85 -13.89 -6.40
N ILE A 96 1.93 -14.12 -5.67
CA ILE A 96 2.22 -13.36 -4.46
C ILE A 96 3.26 -12.29 -4.76
N LEU A 97 2.93 -11.05 -4.40
CA LEU A 97 3.80 -9.90 -4.59
C LEU A 97 4.23 -9.40 -3.23
N ARG A 98 5.53 -9.17 -3.08
CA ARG A 98 6.08 -8.70 -1.82
C ARG A 98 6.74 -7.34 -2.02
N PHE A 99 6.41 -6.41 -1.11
CA PHE A 99 6.85 -5.01 -1.22
C PHE A 99 7.60 -4.58 0.02
N THR A 100 8.48 -3.59 -0.16
CA THR A 100 8.92 -2.75 0.95
C THR A 100 8.10 -1.47 0.90
N LEU A 101 7.83 -0.92 2.09
CA LEU A 101 7.04 0.29 2.25
C LEU A 101 7.81 1.33 3.04
N LYS A 102 7.63 2.60 2.69
CA LYS A 102 8.24 3.70 3.43
C LYS A 102 7.31 4.90 3.32
N ALA A 103 7.18 5.63 4.42
CA ALA A 103 6.43 6.88 4.43
C ALA A 103 7.31 7.96 5.03
N LEU A 104 7.27 9.16 4.41
CA LEU A 104 8.09 10.29 4.82
C LEU A 104 7.22 11.53 4.97
N GLU A 105 7.58 12.34 5.94
CA GLU A 105 7.09 13.71 6.04
C GLU A 105 8.31 14.59 5.82
N GLY A 106 8.37 15.25 4.65
CA GLY A 106 9.61 15.92 4.24
C GLY A 106 10.71 14.88 4.07
N GLU A 107 11.82 15.06 4.77
CA GLU A 107 12.93 14.12 4.73
C GLU A 107 12.91 13.13 5.90
N THR A 108 11.90 13.24 6.75
CA THR A 108 11.83 12.42 7.96
C THR A 108 11.03 11.16 7.68
N ILE A 109 11.62 10.01 7.95
CA ILE A 109 10.92 8.74 7.82
C ILE A 109 9.95 8.63 9.00
N ILE A 110 8.66 8.48 8.70
CA ILE A 110 7.65 8.31 9.73
C ILE A 110 7.21 6.86 9.87
N ALA A 111 7.44 6.03 8.84
CA ALA A 111 7.06 4.62 8.92
C ALA A 111 7.84 3.82 7.89
N GLU A 112 8.09 2.55 8.23
CA GLU A 112 8.75 1.60 7.33
C GLU A 112 8.18 0.22 7.58
N GLY A 113 8.15 -0.61 6.53
CA GLY A 113 7.69 -1.97 6.72
C GLY A 113 7.68 -2.78 5.44
N THR A 114 6.93 -3.87 5.50
CA THR A 114 6.78 -4.79 4.37
C THR A 114 5.30 -5.07 4.16
N HIS A 115 4.98 -5.55 2.95
CA HIS A 115 3.59 -5.75 2.55
C HIS A 115 3.54 -6.87 1.53
N ARG A 116 2.50 -7.66 1.58
CA ARG A 116 2.27 -8.71 0.59
C ARG A 116 0.88 -8.57 0.03
N ARG A 117 0.77 -8.78 -1.27
CA ARG A 117 -0.50 -8.76 -1.98
C ARG A 117 -0.60 -10.00 -2.84
N ALA A 118 -1.81 -10.43 -3.12
CA ALA A 118 -2.05 -11.57 -4.00
C ALA A 118 -2.78 -11.10 -5.24
N ILE A 119 -2.32 -11.56 -6.41
CA ILE A 119 -3.03 -11.31 -7.67
C ILE A 119 -4.19 -12.29 -7.74
N VAL A 120 -5.39 -11.78 -7.99
CA VAL A 120 -6.58 -12.59 -8.10
C VAL A 120 -7.37 -12.17 -9.34
N ASN A 121 -8.16 -13.10 -9.89
CA ASN A 121 -9.16 -12.75 -10.89
C ASN A 121 -10.36 -12.21 -10.13
N SER A 122 -10.74 -10.97 -10.43
CA SER A 122 -11.76 -10.27 -9.64
C SER A 122 -13.08 -11.04 -9.60
N GLU A 123 -13.53 -11.49 -10.77
CA GLU A 123 -14.81 -12.17 -10.86
C GLU A 123 -14.81 -13.50 -10.10
N LYS A 124 -13.77 -14.28 -10.31
CA LYS A 124 -13.67 -15.58 -9.62
C LYS A 124 -13.51 -15.43 -8.12
N PHE A 125 -12.75 -14.41 -7.72
CA PHE A 125 -12.53 -14.15 -6.30
C PHE A 125 -13.84 -13.82 -5.61
N MET A 126 -14.62 -12.90 -6.20
CA MET A 126 -15.90 -12.51 -5.61
C MET A 126 -16.91 -13.63 -5.67
N ALA A 127 -16.87 -14.45 -6.72
CA ALA A 127 -17.81 -15.57 -6.85
C ALA A 127 -17.67 -16.58 -5.73
N LYS A 128 -16.45 -16.75 -5.22
CA LYS A 128 -16.22 -17.69 -4.10
C LYS A 128 -16.88 -17.24 -2.82
N LEU A 129 -17.18 -15.94 -2.70
CA LEU A 129 -17.83 -15.40 -1.51
C LEU A 129 -19.34 -15.47 -1.60
N ALA A 130 -19.90 -15.71 -2.79
CA ALA A 130 -21.33 -15.78 -2.99
C ALA A 130 -21.88 -17.07 -2.36
N LYS A 131 -23.10 -16.98 -1.79
CA LYS A 131 -23.69 -18.14 -1.15
C LYS A 131 -25.10 -18.36 -1.66
#